data_ff099d8d52a0ac1b33a0611478631e0b
#
_entry.id   ff099d8d52a0ac1b33a0611478631e0b
#
_cell.length_a   1.000
_cell.length_b   1.000
_cell.length_c   1.000
_cell.angle_alpha   90.00
_cell.angle_beta   90.00
_cell.angle_gamma   90.00
#
_symmetry.space_group_name_H-M   'P 1'
#
loop_
_entity.id
_entity.type
_entity.pdbx_description
1 polymer ?
#
loop_
_entity_poly.entity_id
_entity_poly.type
_entity_poly.pdbx_seq_one_letter_code
_entity_poly.pdbx_strand_id
1 'polypeptide(L)'
;MSPLGVGIVGARFAADLHATNFRPLCGTKVALAAVCSRTRAEAQAFAARHGIPRVFTDYRELIAAPDVEVVDICSTTDTHHEVAIAAARAGKHVIVEKPLTGAFCEATTSRESMLTQALGNADAVLEAVTRAGVTLCYAEDFVYAPPVAKLRRLVEASGGAILELRGEESHSGSHAAYAARWRTSGGGSLLRMGSHPVGAVLHLKHWEGRRRHGRPIRARAVTAEVAGLTRLPAVADLRRYMSTRAVDVEDWAVAILTFEDGTMATVHSNDVTLGGVRNVVTAYLTNAVVHANITPNTTLTAYAPDGAVWGDEYISEKVETKAGWQFPSPEEDWMRGYPQELEDFVDAIRERREPLSGAALAREVVEVIYAGYLSAATGRRVELARP
;
A
#
# COMPACT_ATOMS: atom_id res chain seq x y z
N MET A 1 -17.71 20.44 14.65
CA MET A 1 -17.08 19.29 15.35
C MET A 1 -15.63 19.66 15.61
N SER A 2 -15.05 19.23 16.73
CA SER A 2 -13.62 19.40 16.99
C SER A 2 -12.78 18.60 15.98
N PRO A 3 -11.54 19.02 15.67
CA PRO A 3 -10.62 18.22 14.89
C PRO A 3 -10.37 16.86 15.55
N LEU A 4 -10.27 15.78 14.75
CA LEU A 4 -9.88 14.45 15.24
C LEU A 4 -8.40 14.45 15.62
N GLY A 5 -8.07 13.98 16.81
CA GLY A 5 -6.69 13.84 17.26
C GLY A 5 -6.05 12.60 16.65
N VAL A 6 -5.01 12.78 15.83
CA VAL A 6 -4.25 11.72 15.18
C VAL A 6 -2.92 11.52 15.88
N GLY A 7 -2.64 10.28 16.28
CA GLY A 7 -1.35 9.84 16.76
C GLY A 7 -0.65 8.96 15.73
N ILE A 8 0.54 9.37 15.26
CA ILE A 8 1.29 8.65 14.22
C ILE A 8 2.31 7.70 14.87
N VAL A 9 2.27 6.42 14.49
CA VAL A 9 3.23 5.40 14.91
C VAL A 9 4.18 5.12 13.75
N GLY A 10 5.40 5.64 13.85
CA GLY A 10 6.42 5.69 12.81
C GLY A 10 6.91 7.13 12.63
N ALA A 11 8.12 7.31 12.12
CA ALA A 11 8.71 8.64 11.89
C ALA A 11 9.60 8.65 10.64
N ARG A 12 9.33 7.76 9.68
CA ARG A 12 10.08 7.61 8.43
C ARG A 12 9.21 7.95 7.23
N PHE A 13 9.58 7.46 6.05
CA PHE A 13 9.03 7.84 4.75
C PHE A 13 7.48 7.83 4.71
N ALA A 14 6.82 6.72 5.05
CA ALA A 14 5.36 6.66 5.04
C ALA A 14 4.71 7.65 6.03
N ALA A 15 5.25 7.75 7.24
CA ALA A 15 4.78 8.71 8.23
C ALA A 15 4.94 10.17 7.74
N ASP A 16 6.04 10.47 7.02
CA ASP A 16 6.30 11.80 6.46
C ASP A 16 5.29 12.15 5.36
N LEU A 17 4.95 11.18 4.49
CA LEU A 17 3.88 11.31 3.49
C LEU A 17 2.53 11.59 4.15
N HIS A 18 2.13 10.76 5.12
CA HIS A 18 0.85 10.95 5.83
C HIS A 18 0.79 12.30 6.55
N ALA A 19 1.80 12.65 7.35
CA ALA A 19 1.84 13.93 8.06
C ALA A 19 1.79 15.13 7.11
N THR A 20 2.46 15.06 5.96
CA THR A 20 2.43 16.10 4.92
C THR A 20 1.04 16.23 4.32
N ASN A 21 0.42 15.11 3.97
CA ASN A 21 -0.90 15.09 3.32
C ASN A 21 -2.07 15.29 4.29
N PHE A 22 -1.87 15.18 5.61
CA PHE A 22 -2.81 15.67 6.61
C PHE A 22 -2.83 17.20 6.75
N ARG A 23 -1.77 17.92 6.35
CA ARG A 23 -1.66 19.39 6.54
C ARG A 23 -2.88 20.18 6.05
N PRO A 24 -3.44 19.92 4.84
CA PRO A 24 -4.63 20.63 4.37
C PRO A 24 -5.86 20.43 5.26
N LEU A 25 -5.92 19.34 6.02
CA LEU A 25 -7.00 18.99 6.93
C LEU A 25 -6.79 19.50 8.37
N CYS A 26 -5.55 19.93 8.70
CA CYS A 26 -5.19 20.38 10.04
C CYS A 26 -5.95 21.66 10.43
N GLY A 27 -6.37 21.69 11.69
CA GLY A 27 -7.15 22.82 12.26
C GLY A 27 -8.64 22.79 11.94
N THR A 28 -9.06 22.08 10.89
CA THR A 28 -10.48 21.93 10.52
C THR A 28 -10.99 20.52 10.77
N LYS A 29 -10.38 19.52 10.16
CA LYS A 29 -10.78 18.11 10.28
C LYS A 29 -9.86 17.31 11.21
N VAL A 30 -8.57 17.64 11.30
CA VAL A 30 -7.54 16.87 11.98
C VAL A 30 -6.66 17.74 12.87
N ALA A 31 -6.16 17.16 13.96
CA ALA A 31 -5.04 17.67 14.74
C ALA A 31 -3.98 16.56 14.88
N LEU A 32 -2.75 16.79 14.40
CA LEU A 32 -1.63 15.89 14.65
C LEU A 32 -1.22 16.02 16.11
N ALA A 33 -1.72 15.11 16.97
CA ALA A 33 -1.64 15.21 18.42
C ALA A 33 -0.34 14.63 18.97
N ALA A 34 0.17 13.56 18.37
CA ALA A 34 1.31 12.82 18.89
C ALA A 34 2.05 12.05 17.80
N VAL A 35 3.33 11.77 18.04
CA VAL A 35 4.13 10.82 17.24
C VAL A 35 4.89 9.87 18.14
N CYS A 36 5.04 8.62 17.70
CA CYS A 36 5.83 7.59 18.34
C CYS A 36 6.88 7.03 17.38
N SER A 37 8.14 6.95 17.82
CA SER A 37 9.20 6.18 17.16
C SER A 37 10.08 5.51 18.20
N ARG A 38 10.69 4.38 17.87
CA ARG A 38 11.57 3.62 18.77
C ARG A 38 12.73 4.46 19.34
N THR A 39 13.19 5.46 18.62
CA THR A 39 14.20 6.39 19.10
C THR A 39 13.61 7.76 19.35
N ARG A 40 13.87 8.32 20.53
CA ARG A 40 13.39 9.65 20.90
C ARG A 40 13.88 10.74 19.93
N ALA A 41 15.12 10.63 19.45
CA ALA A 41 15.69 11.60 18.52
C ALA A 41 14.95 11.63 17.17
N GLU A 42 14.61 10.46 16.57
CA GLU A 42 13.80 10.40 15.35
C GLU A 42 12.41 11.00 15.58
N ALA A 43 11.75 10.64 16.68
CA ALA A 43 10.42 11.14 16.99
C ALA A 43 10.42 12.67 17.21
N GLN A 44 11.44 13.23 17.90
CA GLN A 44 11.60 14.66 18.10
C GLN A 44 11.86 15.41 16.79
N ALA A 45 12.74 14.89 15.93
CA ALA A 45 13.03 15.49 14.64
C ALA A 45 11.77 15.52 13.74
N PHE A 46 11.01 14.43 13.73
CA PHE A 46 9.74 14.33 13.02
C PHE A 46 8.69 15.31 13.57
N ALA A 47 8.52 15.34 14.89
CA ALA A 47 7.61 16.24 15.57
C ALA A 47 7.91 17.72 15.25
N ALA A 48 9.19 18.10 15.23
CA ALA A 48 9.62 19.45 14.88
C ALA A 48 9.27 19.82 13.42
N ARG A 49 9.45 18.90 12.46
CA ARG A 49 9.09 19.13 11.04
C ARG A 49 7.60 19.34 10.81
N HIS A 50 6.78 18.59 11.54
CA HIS A 50 5.33 18.57 11.31
C HIS A 50 4.51 19.34 12.36
N GLY A 51 5.17 19.99 13.33
CA GLY A 51 4.51 20.78 14.37
C GLY A 51 3.70 19.91 15.35
N ILE A 52 4.15 18.68 15.62
CA ILE A 52 3.45 17.73 16.51
C ILE A 52 3.87 18.00 17.96
N PRO A 53 2.92 18.24 18.88
CA PRO A 53 3.27 18.72 20.23
C PRO A 53 3.84 17.64 21.15
N ARG A 54 3.48 16.35 20.93
CA ARG A 54 3.88 15.26 21.85
C ARG A 54 4.66 14.17 21.17
N VAL A 55 5.64 13.62 21.91
CA VAL A 55 6.58 12.62 21.44
C VAL A 55 6.62 11.45 22.41
N PHE A 56 6.43 10.24 21.88
CA PHE A 56 6.49 8.99 22.61
C PHE A 56 7.56 8.06 22.03
N THR A 57 8.04 7.10 22.82
CA THR A 57 8.95 6.02 22.40
C THR A 57 8.30 4.64 22.53
N ASP A 58 7.15 4.54 23.19
CA ASP A 58 6.28 3.37 23.25
C ASP A 58 4.91 3.73 22.65
N TYR A 59 4.48 2.99 21.65
CA TYR A 59 3.17 3.22 21.00
C TYR A 59 1.99 3.03 21.98
N ARG A 60 2.16 2.25 23.06
CA ARG A 60 1.13 2.06 24.09
C ARG A 60 0.83 3.33 24.85
N GLU A 61 1.87 4.13 25.11
CA GLU A 61 1.72 5.46 25.74
C GLU A 61 0.99 6.43 24.79
N LEU A 62 1.30 6.39 23.47
CA LEU A 62 0.60 7.19 22.47
C LEU A 62 -0.89 6.79 22.41
N ILE A 63 -1.19 5.48 22.36
CA ILE A 63 -2.56 4.96 22.32
C ILE A 63 -3.34 5.38 23.59
N ALA A 64 -2.70 5.39 24.75
CA ALA A 64 -3.33 5.78 26.03
C ALA A 64 -3.62 7.28 26.13
N ALA A 65 -3.07 8.09 25.23
CA ALA A 65 -3.24 9.54 25.27
C ALA A 65 -4.70 9.95 24.99
N PRO A 66 -5.32 10.79 25.85
CA PRO A 66 -6.77 11.07 25.78
C PRO A 66 -7.18 11.88 24.54
N ASP A 67 -6.28 12.67 23.97
CA ASP A 67 -6.49 13.48 22.78
C ASP A 67 -6.09 12.77 21.46
N VAL A 68 -5.70 11.50 21.51
CA VAL A 68 -5.56 10.63 20.36
C VAL A 68 -6.85 9.83 20.17
N GLU A 69 -7.53 10.05 19.07
CA GLU A 69 -8.77 9.36 18.68
C GLU A 69 -8.50 8.37 17.54
N VAL A 70 -7.49 8.64 16.71
CA VAL A 70 -7.07 7.84 15.57
C VAL A 70 -5.60 7.50 15.70
N VAL A 71 -5.24 6.24 15.52
CA VAL A 71 -3.85 5.77 15.46
C VAL A 71 -3.49 5.48 14.01
N ASP A 72 -2.58 6.26 13.47
CA ASP A 72 -2.06 6.14 12.11
C ASP A 72 -0.75 5.35 12.13
N ILE A 73 -0.77 4.14 11.57
CA ILE A 73 0.30 3.15 11.69
C ILE A 73 1.14 3.15 10.42
N CYS A 74 2.26 3.89 10.48
CA CYS A 74 3.28 4.02 9.43
C CYS A 74 4.62 3.40 9.85
N SER A 75 4.60 2.42 10.74
CA SER A 75 5.76 1.69 11.23
C SER A 75 6.23 0.62 10.22
N THR A 76 7.12 -0.28 10.62
CA THR A 76 7.49 -1.43 9.79
C THR A 76 6.38 -2.48 9.80
N THR A 77 6.17 -3.15 8.66
CA THR A 77 5.04 -4.07 8.42
C THR A 77 4.86 -5.14 9.50
N ASP A 78 5.97 -5.61 10.08
CA ASP A 78 5.97 -6.62 11.14
C ASP A 78 5.25 -6.18 12.43
N THR A 79 5.07 -4.88 12.61
CA THR A 79 4.40 -4.31 13.80
C THR A 79 2.94 -3.91 13.53
N HIS A 80 2.48 -3.86 12.27
CA HIS A 80 1.17 -3.32 11.91
C HIS A 80 0.02 -3.99 12.67
N HIS A 81 -0.05 -5.33 12.65
CA HIS A 81 -1.15 -6.06 13.28
C HIS A 81 -1.16 -5.91 14.81
N GLU A 82 0.01 -5.92 15.46
CA GLU A 82 0.12 -5.74 16.92
C GLU A 82 -0.39 -4.36 17.34
N VAL A 83 0.07 -3.30 16.67
CA VAL A 83 -0.32 -1.92 16.97
C VAL A 83 -1.79 -1.69 16.65
N ALA A 84 -2.30 -2.22 15.52
CA ALA A 84 -3.71 -2.10 15.14
C ALA A 84 -4.64 -2.76 16.16
N ILE A 85 -4.30 -3.97 16.63
CA ILE A 85 -5.05 -4.67 17.67
C ILE A 85 -5.03 -3.87 18.97
N ALA A 86 -3.88 -3.33 19.37
CA ALA A 86 -3.77 -2.55 20.60
C ALA A 86 -4.59 -1.25 20.52
N ALA A 87 -4.54 -0.54 19.39
CA ALA A 87 -5.33 0.66 19.15
C ALA A 87 -6.83 0.37 19.18
N ALA A 88 -7.28 -0.66 18.46
CA ALA A 88 -8.69 -1.06 18.44
C ALA A 88 -9.20 -1.43 19.84
N ARG A 89 -8.44 -2.23 20.61
CA ARG A 89 -8.80 -2.60 21.99
C ARG A 89 -8.90 -1.40 22.94
N ALA A 90 -8.18 -0.33 22.65
CA ALA A 90 -8.25 0.93 23.39
C ALA A 90 -9.38 1.86 22.88
N GLY A 91 -10.22 1.40 21.94
CA GLY A 91 -11.32 2.17 21.37
C GLY A 91 -10.87 3.26 20.39
N LYS A 92 -9.65 3.17 19.85
CA LYS A 92 -9.14 4.12 18.86
C LYS A 92 -9.44 3.63 17.44
N HIS A 93 -9.82 4.54 16.54
CA HIS A 93 -9.86 4.26 15.11
C HIS A 93 -8.46 4.00 14.59
N VAL A 94 -8.34 3.19 13.53
CA VAL A 94 -7.07 2.74 13.00
C VAL A 94 -6.94 3.15 11.54
N ILE A 95 -5.87 3.85 11.21
CA ILE A 95 -5.33 3.95 9.86
C ILE A 95 -4.08 3.06 9.84
N VAL A 96 -3.94 2.19 8.86
CA VAL A 96 -2.80 1.30 8.77
C VAL A 96 -2.25 1.27 7.36
N GLU A 97 -0.94 1.52 7.27
CA GLU A 97 -0.20 1.42 6.01
C GLU A 97 -0.22 0.00 5.44
N LYS A 98 -0.12 -0.04 4.12
CA LYS A 98 -0.02 -1.32 3.40
C LYS A 98 1.40 -1.95 3.55
N PRO A 99 1.46 -3.27 3.48
CA PRO A 99 0.35 -4.23 3.61
C PRO A 99 -0.19 -4.26 5.04
N LEU A 100 -1.46 -4.65 5.22
CA LEU A 100 -2.09 -4.73 6.55
C LEU A 100 -1.24 -5.53 7.54
N THR A 101 -0.70 -6.65 7.10
CA THR A 101 0.17 -7.55 7.85
C THR A 101 0.83 -8.56 6.92
N GLY A 102 1.52 -9.53 7.49
CA GLY A 102 2.17 -10.63 6.78
C GLY A 102 2.57 -11.78 7.70
N ALA A 103 3.37 -12.70 7.18
CA ALA A 103 4.03 -13.76 7.93
C ALA A 103 5.50 -13.42 8.16
N PHE A 104 5.88 -13.10 9.39
CA PHE A 104 7.21 -12.62 9.77
C PHE A 104 8.02 -13.76 10.40
N CYS A 105 8.40 -14.73 9.58
CA CYS A 105 9.12 -15.94 9.95
C CYS A 105 10.37 -16.13 9.09
N GLU A 106 11.09 -17.22 9.28
CA GLU A 106 12.22 -17.55 8.42
C GLU A 106 11.73 -17.88 7.00
N ALA A 107 12.49 -17.47 5.98
CA ALA A 107 12.15 -17.70 4.57
C ALA A 107 12.01 -19.18 4.19
N THR A 108 12.57 -20.08 5.01
CA THR A 108 12.48 -21.54 4.89
C THR A 108 11.17 -22.13 5.40
N THR A 109 10.35 -21.35 6.10
CA THR A 109 9.00 -21.79 6.56
C THR A 109 8.13 -22.14 5.34
N SER A 110 7.29 -23.16 5.46
CA SER A 110 6.42 -23.58 4.36
C SER A 110 5.42 -22.47 3.99
N ARG A 111 5.08 -22.37 2.72
CA ARG A 111 4.17 -21.31 2.23
C ARG A 111 2.73 -21.51 2.75
N GLU A 112 2.33 -22.74 3.05
CA GLU A 112 1.07 -23.05 3.73
C GLU A 112 1.03 -22.45 5.14
N SER A 113 2.11 -22.63 5.90
CA SER A 113 2.24 -22.08 7.26
C SER A 113 2.28 -20.55 7.21
N MET A 114 2.95 -19.95 6.21
CA MET A 114 2.97 -18.51 6.03
C MET A 114 1.59 -17.95 5.69
N LEU A 115 0.84 -18.59 4.80
CA LEU A 115 -0.53 -18.20 4.47
C LEU A 115 -1.42 -18.27 5.72
N THR A 116 -1.34 -19.36 6.49
CA THR A 116 -2.10 -19.51 7.74
C THR A 116 -1.75 -18.43 8.74
N GLN A 117 -0.47 -18.12 8.93
CA GLN A 117 -0.04 -17.08 9.86
C GLN A 117 -0.50 -15.69 9.41
N ALA A 118 -0.33 -15.34 8.13
CA ALA A 118 -0.72 -14.03 7.61
C ALA A 118 -2.23 -13.79 7.72
N LEU A 119 -3.04 -14.82 7.40
CA LEU A 119 -4.48 -14.75 7.57
C LEU A 119 -4.88 -14.67 9.04
N GLY A 120 -4.24 -15.46 9.91
CA GLY A 120 -4.49 -15.38 11.36
C GLY A 120 -4.20 -13.99 11.94
N ASN A 121 -3.12 -13.34 11.51
CA ASN A 121 -2.80 -11.97 11.90
C ASN A 121 -3.85 -10.97 11.37
N ALA A 122 -4.26 -11.09 10.10
CA ALA A 122 -5.27 -10.22 9.51
C ALA A 122 -6.63 -10.40 10.19
N ASP A 123 -7.07 -11.63 10.39
CA ASP A 123 -8.35 -11.95 11.04
C ASP A 123 -8.38 -11.45 12.50
N ALA A 124 -7.25 -11.53 13.23
CA ALA A 124 -7.15 -10.98 14.58
C ALA A 124 -7.31 -9.44 14.63
N VAL A 125 -6.80 -8.73 13.61
CA VAL A 125 -7.03 -7.28 13.47
C VAL A 125 -8.51 -7.00 13.22
N LEU A 126 -9.12 -7.69 12.27
CA LEU A 126 -10.55 -7.51 11.94
C LEU A 126 -11.46 -7.82 13.13
N GLU A 127 -11.17 -8.90 13.87
CA GLU A 127 -11.91 -9.23 15.09
C GLU A 127 -11.80 -8.15 16.15
N ALA A 128 -10.59 -7.61 16.39
CA ALA A 128 -10.38 -6.55 17.38
C ALA A 128 -11.15 -5.27 17.00
N VAL A 129 -11.09 -4.86 15.72
CA VAL A 129 -11.77 -3.69 15.17
C VAL A 129 -13.30 -3.85 15.29
N THR A 130 -13.82 -5.01 14.87
CA THR A 130 -15.27 -5.30 14.92
C THR A 130 -15.77 -5.32 16.36
N ARG A 131 -15.04 -5.98 17.27
CA ARG A 131 -15.42 -6.08 18.70
C ARG A 131 -15.43 -4.71 19.39
N ALA A 132 -14.49 -3.84 19.02
CA ALA A 132 -14.39 -2.49 19.57
C ALA A 132 -15.37 -1.49 18.93
N GLY A 133 -15.97 -1.81 17.78
CA GLY A 133 -16.83 -0.91 17.02
C GLY A 133 -16.10 0.31 16.46
N VAL A 134 -14.80 0.16 16.17
CA VAL A 134 -13.97 1.22 15.58
C VAL A 134 -13.79 1.02 14.07
N THR A 135 -13.44 2.08 13.36
CA THR A 135 -13.18 2.03 11.92
C THR A 135 -11.73 1.62 11.67
N LEU A 136 -11.49 0.71 10.72
CA LEU A 136 -10.18 0.44 10.15
C LEU A 136 -10.13 1.01 8.72
N CYS A 137 -9.17 1.90 8.51
CA CYS A 137 -8.82 2.51 7.23
C CYS A 137 -7.50 1.88 6.74
N TYR A 138 -7.54 1.26 5.57
CA TYR A 138 -6.38 0.60 4.96
C TYR A 138 -5.75 1.53 3.94
N ALA A 139 -4.53 1.99 4.20
CA ALA A 139 -3.84 2.94 3.35
C ALA A 139 -3.35 2.26 2.05
N GLU A 140 -4.27 2.18 1.09
CA GLU A 140 -4.07 1.67 -0.26
C GLU A 140 -4.35 2.81 -1.25
N ASP A 141 -3.36 3.64 -1.46
CA ASP A 141 -3.43 4.89 -2.22
C ASP A 141 -3.93 4.72 -3.66
N PHE A 142 -3.65 3.58 -4.33
CA PHE A 142 -4.17 3.32 -5.68
C PHE A 142 -5.70 3.33 -5.77
N VAL A 143 -6.40 2.97 -4.71
CA VAL A 143 -7.87 3.05 -4.65
C VAL A 143 -8.35 4.50 -4.80
N TYR A 144 -7.58 5.43 -4.28
CA TYR A 144 -7.88 6.87 -4.22
C TYR A 144 -7.25 7.68 -5.35
N ALA A 145 -6.24 7.11 -6.03
CA ALA A 145 -5.54 7.79 -7.12
C ALA A 145 -6.52 8.40 -8.15
N PRO A 146 -6.43 9.70 -8.46
CA PRO A 146 -7.34 10.36 -9.38
C PRO A 146 -7.53 9.67 -10.73
N PRO A 147 -6.46 9.07 -11.35
CA PRO A 147 -6.64 8.28 -12.57
C PRO A 147 -7.53 7.05 -12.37
N VAL A 148 -7.41 6.33 -11.24
CA VAL A 148 -8.23 5.16 -10.91
C VAL A 148 -9.66 5.58 -10.57
N ALA A 149 -9.84 6.66 -9.83
CA ALA A 149 -11.15 7.23 -9.57
C ALA A 149 -11.86 7.67 -10.87
N LYS A 150 -11.11 8.22 -11.85
CA LYS A 150 -11.64 8.56 -13.18
C LYS A 150 -11.95 7.31 -13.99
N LEU A 151 -11.07 6.29 -13.97
CA LEU A 151 -11.31 5.00 -14.61
C LEU A 151 -12.67 4.43 -14.15
N ARG A 152 -12.92 4.38 -12.84
CA ARG A 152 -14.19 3.91 -12.27
C ARG A 152 -15.40 4.65 -12.83
N ARG A 153 -15.34 6.01 -12.90
CA ARG A 153 -16.42 6.81 -13.50
C ARG A 153 -16.62 6.54 -15.00
N LEU A 154 -15.53 6.27 -15.74
CA LEU A 154 -15.61 5.92 -17.17
C LEU A 154 -16.22 4.53 -17.37
N VAL A 155 -15.86 3.54 -16.53
CA VAL A 155 -16.51 2.21 -16.53
C VAL A 155 -18.01 2.37 -16.26
N GLU A 156 -18.38 3.19 -15.28
CA GLU A 156 -19.78 3.48 -14.96
C GLU A 156 -20.53 4.11 -16.14
N ALA A 157 -19.97 5.16 -16.71
CA ALA A 157 -20.59 5.89 -17.84
C ALA A 157 -20.72 5.03 -19.10
N SER A 158 -19.77 4.10 -19.32
CA SER A 158 -19.79 3.20 -20.48
C SER A 158 -20.92 2.16 -20.43
N GLY A 159 -21.40 1.81 -19.21
CA GLY A 159 -22.31 0.69 -18.98
C GLY A 159 -21.68 -0.69 -19.24
N GLY A 160 -20.45 -0.75 -19.73
CA GLY A 160 -19.73 -1.98 -20.04
C GLY A 160 -19.33 -2.75 -18.77
N ALA A 161 -19.15 -4.07 -18.91
CA ALA A 161 -18.62 -4.93 -17.85
C ALA A 161 -17.11 -5.08 -17.98
N ILE A 162 -16.42 -5.19 -16.85
CA ILE A 162 -15.00 -5.48 -16.80
C ILE A 162 -14.77 -6.94 -17.16
N LEU A 163 -13.99 -7.19 -18.21
CA LEU A 163 -13.56 -8.52 -18.64
C LEU A 163 -12.20 -8.90 -18.08
N GLU A 164 -11.26 -7.93 -18.13
CA GLU A 164 -9.89 -8.11 -17.66
C GLU A 164 -9.41 -6.82 -16.98
N LEU A 165 -8.65 -6.98 -15.90
CA LEU A 165 -7.86 -5.92 -15.28
C LEU A 165 -6.38 -6.25 -15.38
N ARG A 166 -5.54 -5.22 -15.56
CA ARG A 166 -4.09 -5.35 -15.42
C ARG A 166 -3.59 -4.29 -14.48
N GLY A 167 -2.78 -4.70 -13.51
CA GLY A 167 -2.16 -3.80 -12.55
C GLY A 167 -0.66 -3.99 -12.49
N GLU A 168 0.07 -2.90 -12.34
CA GLU A 168 1.53 -2.93 -12.20
C GLU A 168 2.00 -1.88 -11.21
N GLU A 169 2.93 -2.29 -10.32
CA GLU A 169 3.86 -1.40 -9.64
C GLU A 169 5.27 -1.95 -9.79
N SER A 170 6.14 -1.13 -10.39
CA SER A 170 7.53 -1.51 -10.68
C SER A 170 8.45 -0.30 -10.52
N HIS A 171 9.56 -0.47 -9.82
CA HIS A 171 10.61 0.55 -9.65
C HIS A 171 11.94 -0.09 -9.23
N SER A 172 12.95 0.72 -8.89
CA SER A 172 14.29 0.24 -8.51
C SER A 172 14.39 -0.35 -7.09
N GLY A 173 13.27 -0.50 -6.39
CA GLY A 173 13.20 -1.12 -5.07
C GLY A 173 13.31 -0.16 -3.89
N SER A 174 13.53 -0.69 -2.70
CA SER A 174 13.57 0.06 -1.43
C SER A 174 14.99 0.26 -0.93
N HIS A 175 15.30 1.46 -0.44
CA HIS A 175 16.54 1.76 0.28
C HIS A 175 16.51 1.29 1.75
N ALA A 176 15.33 0.90 2.26
CA ALA A 176 15.17 0.50 3.65
C ALA A 176 15.68 -0.93 3.89
N ALA A 177 16.56 -1.11 4.86
CA ALA A 177 17.20 -2.40 5.14
C ALA A 177 16.20 -3.52 5.48
N TYR A 178 15.04 -3.19 6.09
CA TYR A 178 14.02 -4.18 6.44
C TYR A 178 13.45 -4.90 5.21
N ALA A 179 13.45 -4.24 4.05
CA ALA A 179 12.88 -4.76 2.80
C ALA A 179 13.66 -5.95 2.22
N ALA A 180 14.89 -6.19 2.70
CA ALA A 180 15.77 -7.21 2.14
C ALA A 180 15.51 -8.64 2.67
N ARG A 181 14.78 -8.78 3.79
CA ARG A 181 14.61 -10.06 4.47
C ARG A 181 13.15 -10.37 4.75
N TRP A 182 12.76 -11.63 4.51
CA TRP A 182 11.41 -12.11 4.76
C TRP A 182 10.95 -11.85 6.20
N ARG A 183 11.81 -12.16 7.17
CA ARG A 183 11.51 -12.02 8.60
C ARG A 183 11.07 -10.60 9.02
N THR A 184 11.51 -9.58 8.30
CA THR A 184 11.20 -8.18 8.62
C THR A 184 10.19 -7.53 7.67
N SER A 185 10.11 -7.99 6.43
CA SER A 185 9.19 -7.45 5.43
C SER A 185 7.94 -8.30 5.21
N GLY A 186 7.98 -9.60 5.56
CA GLY A 186 6.90 -10.56 5.31
C GLY A 186 6.85 -11.07 3.87
N GLY A 187 7.69 -10.55 2.97
CA GLY A 187 7.78 -10.92 1.56
C GLY A 187 8.57 -9.89 0.75
N GLY A 188 8.75 -10.14 -0.51
CA GLY A 188 9.47 -9.27 -1.43
C GLY A 188 8.55 -8.34 -2.24
N SER A 189 8.81 -8.25 -3.55
CA SER A 189 8.09 -7.34 -4.45
C SER A 189 6.58 -7.61 -4.49
N LEU A 190 6.15 -8.88 -4.42
CA LEU A 190 4.71 -9.22 -4.46
C LEU A 190 3.96 -8.64 -3.25
N LEU A 191 4.55 -8.70 -2.05
CA LEU A 191 3.89 -8.15 -0.86
C LEU A 191 4.06 -6.63 -0.78
N ARG A 192 5.29 -6.11 -1.01
CA ARG A 192 5.59 -4.70 -0.75
C ARG A 192 5.03 -3.75 -1.81
N MET A 193 5.09 -4.14 -3.07
CA MET A 193 4.58 -3.37 -4.21
C MET A 193 3.31 -3.97 -4.79
N GLY A 194 3.26 -5.28 -4.94
CA GLY A 194 2.10 -5.98 -5.48
C GLY A 194 0.82 -5.75 -4.69
N SER A 195 0.89 -5.33 -3.40
CA SER A 195 -0.29 -4.94 -2.62
C SER A 195 -1.09 -3.82 -3.28
N HIS A 196 -0.44 -2.80 -3.86
CA HIS A 196 -1.12 -1.70 -4.54
C HIS A 196 -1.94 -2.15 -5.76
N PRO A 197 -1.35 -2.78 -6.80
CA PRO A 197 -2.15 -3.24 -7.93
C PRO A 197 -3.13 -4.37 -7.57
N VAL A 198 -2.84 -5.23 -6.57
CA VAL A 198 -3.82 -6.20 -6.06
C VAL A 198 -4.99 -5.47 -5.41
N GLY A 199 -4.73 -4.50 -4.54
CA GLY A 199 -5.75 -3.67 -3.90
C GLY A 199 -6.64 -2.95 -4.92
N ALA A 200 -6.04 -2.34 -5.93
CA ALA A 200 -6.77 -1.63 -6.98
C ALA A 200 -7.69 -2.56 -7.80
N VAL A 201 -7.19 -3.73 -8.25
CA VAL A 201 -8.02 -4.64 -9.06
C VAL A 201 -9.14 -5.27 -8.24
N LEU A 202 -8.89 -5.62 -6.97
CA LEU A 202 -9.92 -6.09 -6.04
C LEU A 202 -10.97 -5.00 -5.79
N HIS A 203 -10.54 -3.76 -5.49
CA HIS A 203 -11.45 -2.64 -5.30
C HIS A 203 -12.38 -2.42 -6.49
N LEU A 204 -11.84 -2.43 -7.71
CA LEU A 204 -12.64 -2.25 -8.94
C LEU A 204 -13.67 -3.36 -9.13
N LYS A 205 -13.30 -4.61 -8.84
CA LYS A 205 -14.23 -5.76 -8.92
C LYS A 205 -15.26 -5.74 -7.79
N HIS A 206 -14.88 -5.37 -6.57
CA HIS A 206 -15.82 -5.16 -5.47
C HIS A 206 -16.84 -4.06 -5.80
N TRP A 207 -16.36 -2.94 -6.34
CA TRP A 207 -17.22 -1.83 -6.76
C TRP A 207 -18.18 -2.24 -7.87
N GLU A 208 -17.67 -2.89 -8.93
CA GLU A 208 -18.50 -3.39 -10.03
C GLU A 208 -19.57 -4.36 -9.53
N GLY A 209 -19.18 -5.31 -8.67
CA GLY A 209 -20.10 -6.30 -8.10
C GLY A 209 -21.20 -5.67 -7.25
N ARG A 210 -20.85 -4.74 -6.36
CA ARG A 210 -21.86 -4.01 -5.56
C ARG A 210 -22.85 -3.27 -6.45
N ARG A 211 -22.37 -2.61 -7.51
CA ARG A 211 -23.19 -1.86 -8.43
C ARG A 211 -24.12 -2.74 -9.26
N ARG A 212 -23.61 -3.87 -9.78
CA ARG A 212 -24.36 -4.74 -10.71
C ARG A 212 -25.21 -5.80 -10.01
N HIS A 213 -24.76 -6.27 -8.85
CA HIS A 213 -25.30 -7.44 -8.17
C HIS A 213 -25.63 -7.22 -6.70
N GLY A 214 -25.46 -6.01 -6.17
CA GLY A 214 -25.68 -5.69 -4.76
C GLY A 214 -24.64 -6.28 -3.78
N ARG A 215 -23.63 -7.00 -4.28
CA ARG A 215 -22.57 -7.61 -3.48
C ARG A 215 -21.21 -7.52 -4.21
N PRO A 216 -20.08 -7.50 -3.48
CA PRO A 216 -18.77 -7.50 -4.14
C PRO A 216 -18.55 -8.77 -4.97
N ILE A 217 -17.85 -8.65 -6.10
CA ILE A 217 -17.25 -9.77 -6.82
C ILE A 217 -15.86 -9.97 -6.25
N ARG A 218 -15.60 -11.13 -5.63
CA ARG A 218 -14.35 -11.43 -4.94
C ARG A 218 -13.40 -12.25 -5.81
N ALA A 219 -12.12 -12.25 -5.46
CA ALA A 219 -11.17 -13.19 -6.05
C ALA A 219 -11.53 -14.62 -5.61
N ARG A 220 -11.52 -15.55 -6.57
CA ARG A 220 -11.81 -16.97 -6.34
C ARG A 220 -10.54 -17.80 -6.27
N ALA A 221 -9.55 -17.46 -7.09
CA ALA A 221 -8.30 -18.22 -7.17
C ALA A 221 -7.16 -17.35 -7.67
N VAL A 222 -5.93 -17.77 -7.35
CA VAL A 222 -4.70 -17.16 -7.81
C VAL A 222 -3.71 -18.20 -8.35
N THR A 223 -3.01 -17.81 -9.42
CA THR A 223 -1.80 -18.47 -9.92
C THR A 223 -0.69 -17.44 -9.97
N ALA A 224 0.49 -17.75 -9.46
CA ALA A 224 1.58 -16.79 -9.42
C ALA A 224 2.95 -17.42 -9.69
N GLU A 225 3.89 -16.57 -10.11
CA GLU A 225 5.32 -16.87 -10.21
C GLU A 225 6.10 -15.77 -9.51
N VAL A 226 7.18 -16.15 -8.82
CA VAL A 226 8.08 -15.21 -8.12
C VAL A 226 9.52 -15.58 -8.38
N ALA A 227 10.41 -14.59 -8.48
CA ALA A 227 11.82 -14.83 -8.77
C ALA A 227 12.74 -13.84 -8.02
N GLY A 228 13.94 -14.29 -7.71
CA GLY A 228 15.04 -13.46 -7.21
C GLY A 228 16.03 -13.15 -8.34
N LEU A 229 15.63 -12.30 -9.29
CA LEU A 229 16.39 -12.04 -10.51
C LEU A 229 17.76 -11.42 -10.22
N THR A 230 17.84 -10.54 -9.22
CA THR A 230 19.13 -9.90 -8.85
C THR A 230 20.09 -10.85 -8.14
N ARG A 231 19.64 -12.05 -7.76
CA ARG A 231 20.46 -13.09 -7.11
C ARG A 231 20.85 -14.24 -8.05
N LEU A 232 20.48 -14.16 -9.31
CA LEU A 232 20.91 -15.16 -10.30
C LEU A 232 22.44 -15.18 -10.41
N PRO A 233 23.09 -16.37 -10.40
CA PRO A 233 24.56 -16.45 -10.50
C PRO A 233 25.13 -15.69 -11.69
N ALA A 234 24.42 -15.68 -12.83
CA ALA A 234 24.85 -15.00 -14.04
C ALA A 234 24.95 -13.46 -13.91
N VAL A 235 24.31 -12.85 -12.90
CA VAL A 235 24.28 -11.39 -12.72
C VAL A 235 24.81 -10.95 -11.35
N ALA A 236 25.23 -11.89 -10.49
CA ALA A 236 25.61 -11.59 -9.10
C ALA A 236 26.75 -10.58 -9.00
N ASP A 237 27.75 -10.66 -9.89
CA ASP A 237 28.95 -9.81 -9.89
C ASP A 237 28.81 -8.57 -10.80
N LEU A 238 27.68 -8.40 -11.47
CA LEU A 238 27.46 -7.24 -12.33
C LEU A 238 27.09 -6.00 -11.51
N ARG A 239 27.49 -4.83 -12.00
CA ARG A 239 27.07 -3.54 -11.41
C ARG A 239 25.54 -3.41 -11.50
N ARG A 240 24.92 -3.09 -10.38
CA ARG A 240 23.47 -2.92 -10.27
C ARG A 240 23.13 -1.58 -9.67
N TYR A 241 22.04 -0.97 -10.17
CA TYR A 241 21.52 0.31 -9.71
C TYR A 241 20.24 0.14 -8.86
N MET A 242 19.70 -1.08 -8.76
CA MET A 242 18.54 -1.37 -7.93
C MET A 242 18.85 -1.13 -6.45
N SER A 243 17.91 -0.49 -5.76
CA SER A 243 18.05 -0.08 -4.35
C SER A 243 17.90 -1.26 -3.38
N THR A 244 16.94 -2.15 -3.61
CA THR A 244 16.75 -3.34 -2.77
C THR A 244 17.93 -4.29 -2.91
N ARG A 245 18.53 -4.64 -1.77
CA ARG A 245 19.57 -5.68 -1.67
C ARG A 245 18.94 -6.95 -1.12
N ALA A 246 18.07 -7.58 -1.92
CA ALA A 246 17.32 -8.76 -1.53
C ALA A 246 18.24 -9.89 -1.05
N VAL A 247 17.97 -10.42 0.15
CA VAL A 247 18.71 -11.52 0.78
C VAL A 247 17.95 -12.83 0.59
N ASP A 248 16.69 -12.87 1.00
CA ASP A 248 15.84 -14.08 1.02
C ASP A 248 14.41 -13.83 0.53
N VAL A 249 14.12 -12.62 0.03
CA VAL A 249 12.85 -12.25 -0.61
C VAL A 249 12.99 -12.21 -2.13
N GLU A 250 11.90 -12.32 -2.85
CA GLU A 250 11.84 -12.12 -4.30
C GLU A 250 11.90 -10.63 -4.65
N ASP A 251 12.39 -10.35 -5.85
CA ASP A 251 12.46 -9.01 -6.43
C ASP A 251 11.69 -8.87 -7.76
N TRP A 252 10.96 -9.92 -8.13
CA TRP A 252 10.06 -9.97 -9.27
C TRP A 252 8.90 -10.91 -9.01
N ALA A 253 7.69 -10.52 -9.40
CA ALA A 253 6.49 -11.35 -9.27
C ALA A 253 5.45 -11.03 -10.33
N VAL A 254 4.68 -12.06 -10.71
CA VAL A 254 3.42 -11.94 -11.46
C VAL A 254 2.36 -12.81 -10.79
N ALA A 255 1.13 -12.29 -10.72
CA ALA A 255 -0.02 -13.04 -10.24
C ALA A 255 -1.19 -12.90 -11.22
N ILE A 256 -1.91 -14.01 -11.45
CA ILE A 256 -3.14 -14.07 -12.24
C ILE A 256 -4.27 -14.40 -11.28
N LEU A 257 -5.25 -13.51 -11.17
CA LEU A 257 -6.43 -13.68 -10.35
C LEU A 257 -7.60 -14.10 -11.22
N THR A 258 -8.37 -15.07 -10.74
CA THR A 258 -9.70 -15.40 -11.30
C THR A 258 -10.76 -14.94 -10.32
N PHE A 259 -11.73 -14.17 -10.79
CA PHE A 259 -12.85 -13.70 -9.96
C PHE A 259 -14.04 -14.68 -9.98
N GLU A 260 -14.99 -14.50 -9.04
CA GLU A 260 -16.20 -15.34 -8.92
C GLU A 260 -17.05 -15.37 -10.18
N ASP A 261 -17.09 -14.26 -10.92
CA ASP A 261 -17.83 -14.11 -12.18
C ASP A 261 -17.07 -14.65 -13.41
N GLY A 262 -15.88 -15.22 -13.21
CA GLY A 262 -15.02 -15.78 -14.27
C GLY A 262 -14.12 -14.76 -14.97
N THR A 263 -14.21 -13.47 -14.65
CA THR A 263 -13.31 -12.44 -15.17
C THR A 263 -11.91 -12.58 -14.56
N MET A 264 -10.92 -11.94 -15.16
CA MET A 264 -9.51 -12.14 -14.81
C MET A 264 -8.83 -10.83 -14.44
N ALA A 265 -7.75 -10.93 -13.63
CA ALA A 265 -6.78 -9.87 -13.53
C ALA A 265 -5.35 -10.43 -13.59
N THR A 266 -4.43 -9.60 -14.09
CA THR A 266 -2.99 -9.85 -14.03
C THR A 266 -2.33 -8.72 -13.26
N VAL A 267 -1.52 -9.08 -12.27
CA VAL A 267 -0.76 -8.14 -11.45
C VAL A 267 0.73 -8.42 -11.62
N HIS A 268 1.50 -7.37 -11.86
CA HIS A 268 2.95 -7.43 -11.97
C HIS A 268 3.60 -6.48 -10.95
N SER A 269 4.69 -6.94 -10.33
CA SER A 269 5.48 -6.11 -9.41
C SER A 269 6.95 -6.50 -9.41
N ASN A 270 7.86 -5.53 -9.41
CA ASN A 270 9.29 -5.83 -9.35
C ASN A 270 10.15 -4.69 -8.82
N ASP A 271 11.30 -5.06 -8.24
CA ASP A 271 12.36 -4.18 -7.77
C ASP A 271 13.47 -3.95 -8.82
N VAL A 272 13.25 -4.31 -10.08
CA VAL A 272 14.30 -4.30 -11.11
C VAL A 272 14.07 -3.29 -12.25
N THR A 273 13.05 -2.46 -12.12
CA THR A 273 12.75 -1.40 -13.09
C THR A 273 13.50 -0.12 -12.69
N LEU A 274 14.28 0.44 -13.62
CA LEU A 274 14.99 1.70 -13.45
C LEU A 274 14.25 2.84 -14.17
N GLY A 275 14.57 4.07 -13.81
CA GLY A 275 14.04 5.28 -14.48
C GLY A 275 12.73 5.78 -13.89
N GLY A 276 12.54 5.62 -12.57
CA GLY A 276 11.37 6.09 -11.83
C GLY A 276 10.40 4.98 -11.47
N VAL A 277 9.19 5.38 -11.12
CA VAL A 277 8.11 4.47 -10.71
C VAL A 277 7.15 4.25 -11.86
N ARG A 278 6.72 3.00 -12.06
CA ARG A 278 5.71 2.61 -13.03
C ARG A 278 4.49 2.06 -12.30
N ASN A 279 3.44 2.87 -12.20
CA ASN A 279 2.18 2.57 -11.53
C ASN A 279 1.04 2.66 -12.53
N VAL A 280 0.49 1.53 -12.95
CA VAL A 280 -0.53 1.47 -14.00
C VAL A 280 -1.67 0.54 -13.62
N VAL A 281 -2.90 0.96 -13.88
CA VAL A 281 -4.09 0.10 -13.85
C VAL A 281 -4.83 0.22 -15.17
N THR A 282 -5.08 -0.91 -15.83
CA THR A 282 -5.84 -0.96 -17.09
C THR A 282 -7.11 -1.80 -16.92
N ALA A 283 -8.23 -1.30 -17.40
CA ALA A 283 -9.49 -2.04 -17.49
C ALA A 283 -9.87 -2.27 -18.95
N TYR A 284 -10.07 -3.54 -19.31
CA TYR A 284 -10.62 -3.97 -20.58
C TYR A 284 -12.09 -4.31 -20.36
N LEU A 285 -12.98 -3.58 -21.02
CA LEU A 285 -14.43 -3.70 -20.88
C LEU A 285 -15.03 -4.38 -22.09
N THR A 286 -16.30 -4.75 -22.00
CA THR A 286 -17.07 -5.27 -23.13
C THR A 286 -17.18 -4.28 -24.29
N ASN A 287 -16.99 -2.97 -24.04
CA ASN A 287 -17.23 -1.89 -25.01
C ASN A 287 -16.19 -0.76 -24.97
N ALA A 288 -15.17 -0.85 -24.12
CA ALA A 288 -14.14 0.20 -24.00
C ALA A 288 -12.86 -0.36 -23.38
N VAL A 289 -11.78 0.43 -23.46
CA VAL A 289 -10.53 0.21 -22.72
C VAL A 289 -10.16 1.50 -22.01
N VAL A 290 -9.72 1.40 -20.76
CA VAL A 290 -9.23 2.56 -19.97
C VAL A 290 -7.88 2.24 -19.37
N HIS A 291 -6.89 3.07 -19.67
CA HIS A 291 -5.55 3.01 -19.07
C HIS A 291 -5.41 4.13 -18.04
N ALA A 292 -5.22 3.79 -16.79
CA ALA A 292 -4.90 4.73 -15.71
C ALA A 292 -3.42 4.67 -15.40
N ASN A 293 -2.67 5.70 -15.78
CA ASN A 293 -1.27 5.90 -15.40
C ASN A 293 -1.24 6.77 -14.14
N ILE A 294 -0.91 6.15 -13.00
CA ILE A 294 -0.96 6.79 -11.68
C ILE A 294 0.26 7.68 -11.46
N THR A 295 1.41 7.29 -12.01
CA THR A 295 2.64 8.08 -11.96
C THR A 295 3.02 8.50 -13.39
N PRO A 296 2.33 9.51 -13.97
CA PRO A 296 2.58 9.90 -15.36
C PRO A 296 3.93 10.60 -15.47
N ASN A 297 4.77 10.09 -16.36
CA ASN A 297 6.06 10.68 -16.72
C ASN A 297 6.03 11.40 -18.06
N THR A 298 4.87 11.97 -18.43
CA THR A 298 4.68 12.70 -19.69
C THR A 298 4.02 14.06 -19.49
N THR A 299 3.66 14.44 -18.25
CA THR A 299 3.01 15.71 -17.94
C THR A 299 3.97 16.88 -18.09
N LEU A 300 5.22 16.69 -17.69
CA LEU A 300 6.30 17.67 -17.77
C LEU A 300 7.59 16.97 -18.15
N THR A 301 8.36 17.56 -19.06
CA THR A 301 9.71 17.11 -19.40
C THR A 301 10.70 18.24 -19.20
N ALA A 302 11.84 17.94 -18.63
CA ALA A 302 12.91 18.89 -18.36
C ALA A 302 14.27 18.29 -18.69
N TYR A 303 15.22 19.11 -19.16
CA TYR A 303 16.58 18.67 -19.46
C TYR A 303 17.59 19.51 -18.71
N ALA A 304 18.55 18.84 -18.06
CA ALA A 304 19.76 19.49 -17.56
C ALA A 304 21.00 18.65 -17.90
N PRO A 305 22.09 19.29 -18.31
CA PRO A 305 23.34 18.56 -18.60
C PRO A 305 23.98 17.99 -17.32
N ASP A 306 23.67 18.59 -16.16
CA ASP A 306 24.12 18.20 -14.83
C ASP A 306 22.95 18.28 -13.85
N GLY A 307 22.82 17.27 -12.99
CA GLY A 307 21.75 17.20 -11.97
C GLY A 307 21.84 18.33 -10.93
N ALA A 308 22.99 18.93 -10.72
CA ALA A 308 23.19 20.08 -9.82
C ALA A 308 22.40 21.33 -10.27
N VAL A 309 22.02 21.43 -11.54
CA VAL A 309 21.18 22.52 -12.09
C VAL A 309 19.87 22.65 -11.32
N TRP A 310 19.29 21.55 -10.87
CA TRP A 310 18.00 21.52 -10.17
C TRP A 310 18.14 21.78 -8.65
N GLY A 311 19.37 21.79 -8.11
CA GLY A 311 19.60 21.95 -6.68
C GLY A 311 18.81 20.93 -5.86
N ASP A 312 18.09 21.44 -4.84
CA ASP A 312 17.28 20.62 -3.94
C ASP A 312 15.87 20.33 -4.48
N GLU A 313 15.52 20.82 -5.69
CA GLU A 313 14.20 20.58 -6.27
C GLU A 313 13.94 19.08 -6.42
N TYR A 314 12.76 18.66 -6.00
CA TYR A 314 12.28 17.28 -6.15
C TYR A 314 11.84 17.04 -7.60
N ILE A 315 12.39 16.01 -8.22
CA ILE A 315 12.05 15.67 -9.61
C ILE A 315 10.93 14.62 -9.65
N SER A 316 11.21 13.43 -9.16
CA SER A 316 10.23 12.35 -8.97
C SER A 316 10.84 11.22 -8.14
N GLU A 317 10.02 10.32 -7.61
CA GLU A 317 10.48 9.18 -6.83
C GLU A 317 11.30 8.19 -7.67
N LYS A 318 12.33 7.59 -7.06
CA LYS A 318 13.16 6.49 -7.62
C LYS A 318 13.92 6.83 -8.89
N VAL A 319 14.25 8.09 -9.13
CA VAL A 319 15.19 8.46 -10.22
C VAL A 319 16.64 8.33 -9.71
N GLU A 320 17.48 7.69 -10.51
CA GLU A 320 18.90 7.44 -10.18
C GLU A 320 19.78 8.65 -10.39
N THR A 321 19.38 9.58 -11.25
CA THR A 321 20.10 10.82 -11.57
C THR A 321 19.12 11.92 -11.94
N LYS A 322 19.46 13.17 -11.61
CA LYS A 322 18.74 14.37 -12.06
C LYS A 322 19.33 14.95 -13.36
N ALA A 323 20.39 14.38 -13.92
CA ALA A 323 20.99 14.80 -15.18
C ALA A 323 20.28 14.19 -16.39
N GLY A 324 20.35 14.86 -17.55
CA GLY A 324 19.70 14.43 -18.78
C GLY A 324 18.22 14.80 -18.83
N TRP A 325 17.45 14.10 -19.65
CA TRP A 325 16.01 14.24 -19.71
C TRP A 325 15.36 13.66 -18.46
N GLN A 326 14.53 14.46 -17.82
CA GLN A 326 13.74 14.13 -16.62
C GLN A 326 12.25 14.30 -16.91
N PHE A 327 11.44 13.63 -16.10
CA PHE A 327 9.98 13.63 -16.21
C PHE A 327 9.36 14.02 -14.84
N PRO A 328 9.50 15.29 -14.43
CA PRO A 328 9.01 15.72 -13.11
C PRO A 328 7.50 15.58 -13.00
N SER A 329 7.03 15.13 -11.84
CA SER A 329 5.62 15.18 -11.52
C SER A 329 5.34 16.49 -10.78
N PRO A 330 4.38 17.33 -11.24
CA PRO A 330 4.06 18.60 -10.55
C PRO A 330 3.41 18.37 -9.17
N GLU A 331 2.68 17.29 -9.00
CA GLU A 331 1.93 16.96 -7.78
C GLU A 331 1.87 15.42 -7.61
N GLU A 332 3.00 14.81 -7.26
CA GLU A 332 3.11 13.34 -7.22
C GLU A 332 2.21 12.72 -6.17
N ASP A 333 2.18 13.27 -4.96
CA ASP A 333 1.34 12.76 -3.86
C ASP A 333 -0.15 12.85 -4.21
N TRP A 334 -0.57 13.94 -4.85
CA TRP A 334 -1.96 14.12 -5.28
C TRP A 334 -2.35 13.12 -6.36
N MET A 335 -1.48 12.86 -7.34
CA MET A 335 -1.71 11.91 -8.41
C MET A 335 -1.75 10.47 -7.91
N ARG A 336 -1.00 10.17 -6.86
CA ARG A 336 -0.97 8.86 -6.21
C ARG A 336 -2.16 8.63 -5.28
N GLY A 337 -2.84 9.69 -4.82
CA GLY A 337 -4.08 9.57 -4.05
C GLY A 337 -3.94 9.79 -2.55
N TYR A 338 -2.77 10.14 -2.02
CA TYR A 338 -2.55 10.33 -0.58
C TYR A 338 -3.50 11.37 0.07
N PRO A 339 -3.69 12.58 -0.49
CA PRO A 339 -4.62 13.53 0.12
C PRO A 339 -6.05 13.03 0.12
N GLN A 340 -6.49 12.39 -0.99
CA GLN A 340 -7.84 11.87 -1.15
C GLN A 340 -8.11 10.69 -0.22
N GLU A 341 -7.11 9.84 0.01
CA GLU A 341 -7.16 8.72 0.93
C GLU A 341 -7.37 9.20 2.36
N LEU A 342 -6.51 10.08 2.83
CA LEU A 342 -6.57 10.59 4.20
C LEU A 342 -7.85 11.42 4.46
N GLU A 343 -8.34 12.15 3.46
CA GLU A 343 -9.63 12.85 3.56
C GLU A 343 -10.79 11.86 3.69
N ASP A 344 -10.86 10.81 2.85
CA ASP A 344 -11.90 9.78 2.94
C ASP A 344 -11.86 9.06 4.30
N PHE A 345 -10.67 8.77 4.84
CA PHE A 345 -10.52 8.12 6.13
C PHE A 345 -11.07 8.97 7.27
N VAL A 346 -10.72 10.25 7.29
CA VAL A 346 -11.24 11.19 8.30
C VAL A 346 -12.75 11.34 8.19
N ASP A 347 -13.28 11.46 6.98
CA ASP A 347 -14.72 11.59 6.75
C ASP A 347 -15.45 10.28 7.07
N ALA A 348 -14.90 9.11 6.73
CA ALA A 348 -15.45 7.80 7.07
C ALA A 348 -15.58 7.60 8.59
N ILE A 349 -14.55 7.98 9.35
CA ILE A 349 -14.56 7.92 10.81
C ILE A 349 -15.65 8.84 11.37
N ARG A 350 -15.74 10.09 10.90
CA ARG A 350 -16.72 11.08 11.37
C ARG A 350 -18.16 10.72 11.04
N GLU A 351 -18.37 10.17 9.85
CA GLU A 351 -19.68 9.78 9.34
C GLU A 351 -20.09 8.36 9.75
N ARG A 352 -19.19 7.62 10.42
CA ARG A 352 -19.40 6.22 10.83
C ARG A 352 -19.76 5.32 9.64
N ARG A 353 -19.07 5.49 8.53
CA ARG A 353 -19.20 4.66 7.33
C ARG A 353 -17.93 3.88 7.05
N GLU A 354 -18.03 2.89 6.19
CA GLU A 354 -16.86 2.20 5.64
C GLU A 354 -16.08 3.14 4.70
N PRO A 355 -14.74 3.20 4.80
CA PRO A 355 -13.91 3.87 3.80
C PRO A 355 -13.89 3.09 2.48
N LEU A 356 -13.47 3.72 1.38
CA LEU A 356 -13.33 3.01 0.10
C LEU A 356 -12.30 1.88 0.19
N SER A 357 -11.26 2.06 0.98
CA SER A 357 -10.26 1.05 1.32
C SER A 357 -10.33 0.73 2.81
N GLY A 358 -11.02 -0.35 3.17
CA GLY A 358 -11.28 -0.76 4.54
C GLY A 358 -10.83 -2.18 4.84
N ALA A 359 -11.28 -2.68 6.00
CA ALA A 359 -10.85 -3.96 6.57
C ALA A 359 -11.03 -5.16 5.62
N ALA A 360 -12.16 -5.24 4.91
CA ALA A 360 -12.44 -6.37 4.02
C ALA A 360 -11.47 -6.41 2.83
N LEU A 361 -11.16 -5.25 2.24
CA LEU A 361 -10.17 -5.15 1.16
C LEU A 361 -8.77 -5.52 1.67
N ALA A 362 -8.37 -4.98 2.82
CA ALA A 362 -7.07 -5.24 3.43
C ALA A 362 -6.80 -6.73 3.66
N ARG A 363 -7.79 -7.44 4.20
CA ARG A 363 -7.71 -8.88 4.43
C ARG A 363 -7.59 -9.66 3.12
N GLU A 364 -8.42 -9.32 2.11
CA GLU A 364 -8.40 -10.03 0.83
C GLU A 364 -7.09 -9.80 0.07
N VAL A 365 -6.48 -8.61 0.16
CA VAL A 365 -5.13 -8.35 -0.37
C VAL A 365 -4.11 -9.30 0.25
N VAL A 366 -4.11 -9.46 1.59
CA VAL A 366 -3.22 -10.40 2.28
C VAL A 366 -3.45 -11.83 1.81
N GLU A 367 -4.71 -12.27 1.69
CA GLU A 367 -5.07 -13.62 1.23
C GLU A 367 -4.57 -13.89 -0.19
N VAL A 368 -4.84 -13.00 -1.13
CA VAL A 368 -4.40 -13.13 -2.53
C VAL A 368 -2.88 -13.22 -2.63
N ILE A 369 -2.15 -12.37 -1.91
CA ILE A 369 -0.69 -12.33 -1.96
C ILE A 369 -0.08 -13.62 -1.40
N TYR A 370 -0.51 -14.07 -0.21
CA TYR A 370 0.05 -15.26 0.39
C TYR A 370 -0.39 -16.55 -0.30
N ALA A 371 -1.60 -16.61 -0.86
CA ALA A 371 -2.01 -17.66 -1.77
C ALA A 371 -1.19 -17.63 -3.08
N GLY A 372 -0.79 -16.44 -3.55
CA GLY A 372 0.15 -16.28 -4.65
C GLY A 372 1.52 -16.88 -4.35
N TYR A 373 2.09 -16.62 -3.17
CA TYR A 373 3.34 -17.28 -2.74
C TYR A 373 3.21 -18.81 -2.65
N LEU A 374 2.07 -19.31 -2.17
CA LEU A 374 1.80 -20.75 -2.14
C LEU A 374 1.70 -21.32 -3.56
N SER A 375 1.01 -20.62 -4.46
CA SER A 375 0.91 -20.99 -5.88
C SER A 375 2.28 -21.08 -6.54
N ALA A 376 3.13 -20.10 -6.38
CA ALA A 376 4.48 -20.07 -6.93
C ALA A 376 5.36 -21.23 -6.38
N ALA A 377 5.23 -21.54 -5.10
CA ALA A 377 6.00 -22.62 -4.48
C ALA A 377 5.55 -24.02 -4.90
N THR A 378 4.26 -24.20 -5.17
CA THR A 378 3.68 -25.51 -5.53
C THR A 378 3.52 -25.74 -7.03
N GLY A 379 3.66 -24.68 -7.85
CA GLY A 379 3.37 -24.71 -9.29
C GLY A 379 1.89 -24.96 -9.59
N ARG A 380 0.99 -24.68 -8.64
CA ARG A 380 -0.45 -24.98 -8.76
C ARG A 380 -1.28 -23.73 -8.51
N ARG A 381 -2.43 -23.68 -9.16
CA ARG A 381 -3.48 -22.72 -8.85
C ARG A 381 -3.98 -22.97 -7.42
N VAL A 382 -4.15 -21.90 -6.66
CA VAL A 382 -4.70 -21.93 -5.30
C VAL A 382 -6.10 -21.31 -5.29
N GLU A 383 -7.08 -22.10 -4.85
CA GLU A 383 -8.45 -21.60 -4.63
C GLU A 383 -8.49 -20.84 -3.30
N LEU A 384 -9.12 -19.67 -3.28
CA LEU A 384 -9.26 -18.84 -2.11
C LEU A 384 -10.46 -19.27 -1.26
N ALA A 385 -10.37 -19.07 0.05
CA ALA A 385 -11.46 -19.43 0.95
C ALA A 385 -12.72 -18.61 0.63
N ARG A 386 -13.87 -19.27 0.57
CA ARG A 386 -15.15 -18.57 0.55
C ARG A 386 -15.45 -18.07 1.96
N PRO A 387 -15.80 -16.79 2.15
CA PRO A 387 -16.21 -16.27 3.45
C PRO A 387 -17.52 -16.91 3.92
#